data_44b9dfdbc823512f6f86718eaa3ad1dd
#
_entry.id   44b9dfdbc823512f6f86718eaa3ad1dd
#
_cell.length_a   1.000
_cell.length_b   1.000
_cell.length_c   1.000
_cell.angle_alpha   90.00
_cell.angle_beta   90.00
_cell.angle_gamma   90.00
#
_symmetry.space_group_name_H-M   'P 1'
#
loop_
_entity.id
_entity.type
_entity.pdbx_description
1 polymer ?
#
loop_
_entity_poly.entity_id
_entity_poly.type
_entity_poly.pdbx_seq_one_letter_code
_entity_poly.pdbx_strand_id
1 'polypeptide(L)'
;MGSEGSGKNRIDWIYIMVVLIFVIPLLLFVGIIFFLDSFLGSSDAVMGVSGFVQEVIWRTIVVVLAFAAVIFFIQVIRKPVTLTKGKAGCVGILLTKAGCAVGILACLALSFILLRTLVLDIPYLSHPKTDYLYRLGFDMGSTDDGEETFSMEGVGMDGENHILSMTSDLYEEGEKLWQENSDLRAKAVYLPHTEVLFSLEYITDLDEQADKLYPALPSLPDDWRSFSIQINNAVYSLPVSLSDFFSNGWYIKEGQDVPRKLQGTDSPYASYDSANVTLTNDREQNLFVTVYNAAKEAVPLTDGTVGTLSATYENYDFSGTDLILPGGIRLGWSRPADVIDIYGQPDPGEDDEEYRYTLSGHSGSYEIFRFNDSGYLTGIMICTPRSPMQPSDYEA
;
A
#
# COMPACT_ATOMS: atom_id res chain seq x y z
N MET A 1 -34.55 76.28 -14.10
CA MET A 1 -33.56 76.16 -13.01
C MET A 1 -33.55 74.72 -12.54
N GLY A 2 -32.67 73.90 -13.11
CA GLY A 2 -32.50 72.52 -12.77
C GLY A 2 -31.48 72.42 -11.67
N SER A 3 -31.76 71.66 -10.60
CA SER A 3 -30.83 71.31 -9.58
C SER A 3 -30.17 69.97 -9.98
N GLU A 4 -28.92 70.00 -10.42
CA GLU A 4 -28.05 68.83 -10.56
C GLU A 4 -27.83 68.28 -9.18
N GLY A 5 -28.42 67.11 -8.94
CA GLY A 5 -28.16 66.32 -7.76
C GLY A 5 -26.76 65.66 -7.88
N SER A 6 -25.80 66.16 -7.12
CA SER A 6 -24.49 65.59 -6.87
C SER A 6 -24.62 64.14 -6.39
N GLY A 7 -24.41 63.22 -7.29
CA GLY A 7 -24.22 61.79 -6.97
C GLY A 7 -22.93 61.62 -6.15
N LYS A 8 -23.02 61.76 -4.81
CA LYS A 8 -21.97 61.33 -3.90
C LYS A 8 -21.71 59.84 -4.13
N ASN A 9 -20.57 59.52 -4.73
CA ASN A 9 -19.99 58.17 -4.71
C ASN A 9 -19.86 57.72 -3.24
N ARG A 10 -20.88 57.06 -2.72
CA ARG A 10 -20.78 56.29 -1.50
C ARG A 10 -19.88 55.14 -1.85
N ILE A 11 -18.57 55.29 -1.58
CA ILE A 11 -17.65 54.16 -1.50
C ILE A 11 -18.25 53.25 -0.45
N ASP A 12 -18.69 52.09 -0.91
CA ASP A 12 -19.37 51.13 -0.03
C ASP A 12 -18.35 50.69 1.04
N TRP A 13 -18.52 51.15 2.27
CA TRP A 13 -17.66 50.81 3.41
C TRP A 13 -17.47 49.31 3.54
N ILE A 14 -18.42 48.52 3.05
CA ILE A 14 -18.34 47.08 2.97
C ILE A 14 -17.20 46.67 2.02
N TYR A 15 -17.00 47.36 0.90
CA TYR A 15 -15.90 47.10 -0.03
C TYR A 15 -14.54 47.37 0.61
N ILE A 16 -14.43 48.48 1.34
CA ILE A 16 -13.20 48.83 2.07
C ILE A 16 -12.93 47.80 3.17
N MET A 17 -13.92 47.36 3.93
CA MET A 17 -13.77 46.35 4.94
C MET A 17 -13.37 44.99 4.35
N VAL A 18 -13.92 44.59 3.21
CA VAL A 18 -13.53 43.37 2.52
C VAL A 18 -12.06 43.43 2.06
N VAL A 19 -11.64 44.57 1.49
CA VAL A 19 -10.24 44.78 1.09
C VAL A 19 -9.29 44.74 2.29
N LEU A 20 -9.64 45.47 3.39
CA LEU A 20 -8.79 45.53 4.58
C LEU A 20 -8.71 44.21 5.35
N ILE A 21 -9.80 43.43 5.43
CA ILE A 21 -9.87 42.20 6.25
C ILE A 21 -9.42 40.98 5.47
N PHE A 22 -9.58 40.96 4.15
CA PHE A 22 -9.31 39.75 3.35
C PHE A 22 -8.20 39.95 2.32
N VAL A 23 -8.21 41.06 1.55
CA VAL A 23 -7.24 41.22 0.45
C VAL A 23 -5.86 41.57 0.99
N ILE A 24 -5.75 42.46 1.98
CA ILE A 24 -4.45 42.85 2.53
C ILE A 24 -3.78 41.70 3.30
N PRO A 25 -4.48 40.95 4.21
CA PRO A 25 -3.89 39.76 4.84
C PRO A 25 -3.55 38.67 3.84
N LEU A 26 -4.36 38.48 2.80
CA LEU A 26 -4.07 37.53 1.72
C LEU A 26 -2.81 37.93 0.96
N LEU A 27 -2.64 39.18 0.58
CA LEU A 27 -1.45 39.68 -0.10
C LEU A 27 -0.19 39.62 0.79
N LEU A 28 -0.33 39.91 2.09
CA LEU A 28 0.75 39.77 3.07
C LEU A 28 1.13 38.29 3.23
N PHE A 29 0.15 37.43 3.32
CA PHE A 29 0.36 35.97 3.43
C PHE A 29 1.04 35.41 2.18
N VAL A 30 0.56 35.79 0.98
CA VAL A 30 1.20 35.43 -0.30
C VAL A 30 2.62 36.00 -0.36
N GLY A 31 2.84 37.25 0.08
CA GLY A 31 4.17 37.84 0.14
C GLY A 31 5.12 37.13 1.11
N ILE A 32 4.63 36.70 2.28
CA ILE A 32 5.39 35.88 3.23
C ILE A 32 5.75 34.52 2.62
N ILE A 33 4.82 33.92 1.89
CA ILE A 33 5.05 32.64 1.20
C ILE A 33 6.14 32.80 0.13
N PHE A 34 6.04 33.80 -0.74
CA PHE A 34 7.07 34.08 -1.73
C PHE A 34 8.44 34.40 -1.10
N PHE A 35 8.45 35.09 0.05
CA PHE A 35 9.66 35.36 0.80
C PHE A 35 10.25 34.06 1.38
N LEU A 36 9.41 33.18 1.97
CA LEU A 36 9.84 31.89 2.49
C LEU A 36 10.31 30.97 1.36
N ASP A 37 9.61 30.94 0.24
CA ASP A 37 9.98 30.19 -0.95
C ASP A 37 11.33 30.69 -1.50
N SER A 38 11.53 31.99 -1.63
CA SER A 38 12.81 32.59 -2.04
C SER A 38 13.94 32.35 -1.03
N PHE A 39 13.63 32.13 0.26
CA PHE A 39 14.64 31.91 1.31
C PHE A 39 14.90 30.42 1.55
N LEU A 40 13.90 29.56 1.34
CA LEU A 40 13.98 28.09 1.45
C LEU A 40 14.13 27.40 0.08
N GLY A 41 13.82 28.13 -1.00
CA GLY A 41 13.74 27.62 -2.35
C GLY A 41 15.09 27.60 -3.05
N SER A 42 15.95 26.69 -2.67
CA SER A 42 16.80 26.04 -3.65
C SER A 42 16.04 24.83 -4.20
N SER A 43 16.21 24.50 -5.47
CA SER A 43 15.67 23.28 -6.12
C SER A 43 16.00 21.97 -5.36
N ASP A 44 16.84 22.05 -4.34
CA ASP A 44 17.23 20.97 -3.44
C ASP A 44 16.26 20.76 -2.26
N ALA A 45 15.22 21.61 -2.10
CA ALA A 45 14.30 21.59 -0.95
C ALA A 45 13.13 20.58 -1.09
N VAL A 46 13.20 19.64 -2.04
CA VAL A 46 12.13 18.66 -2.31
C VAL A 46 12.05 17.59 -1.22
N MET A 47 13.10 17.44 -0.41
CA MET A 47 13.25 16.36 0.57
C MET A 47 13.30 16.86 2.01
N GLY A 48 13.03 15.95 2.96
CA GLY A 48 13.15 16.17 4.39
C GLY A 48 12.15 17.19 4.93
N VAL A 49 12.54 17.86 6.01
CA VAL A 49 11.69 18.88 6.65
C VAL A 49 11.42 20.07 5.71
N SER A 50 12.36 20.42 4.85
CA SER A 50 12.19 21.49 3.86
C SER A 50 11.14 21.13 2.82
N GLY A 51 11.13 19.90 2.32
CA GLY A 51 10.09 19.38 1.43
C GLY A 51 8.71 19.39 2.09
N PHE A 52 8.63 18.98 3.35
CA PHE A 52 7.38 19.06 4.10
C PHE A 52 6.89 20.50 4.27
N VAL A 53 7.78 21.44 4.57
CA VAL A 53 7.42 22.88 4.67
C VAL A 53 6.89 23.40 3.33
N GLN A 54 7.50 23.01 2.22
CA GLN A 54 7.03 23.38 0.88
C GLN A 54 5.63 22.81 0.60
N GLU A 55 5.37 21.55 0.95
CA GLU A 55 4.04 20.94 0.88
C GLU A 55 3.00 21.71 1.74
N VAL A 56 3.37 22.08 2.97
CA VAL A 56 2.51 22.89 3.84
C VAL A 56 2.18 24.23 3.20
N ILE A 57 3.18 24.92 2.63
CA ILE A 57 3.00 26.22 1.97
C ILE A 57 2.02 26.07 0.81
N TRP A 58 2.28 25.15 -0.11
CA TRP A 58 1.46 24.95 -1.31
C TRP A 58 0.02 24.59 -0.96
N ARG A 59 -0.19 23.60 -0.11
CA ARG A 59 -1.55 23.21 0.31
C ARG A 59 -2.27 24.30 1.05
N THR A 60 -1.57 25.10 1.86
CA THR A 60 -2.15 26.25 2.56
C THR A 60 -2.63 27.33 1.60
N ILE A 61 -1.91 27.60 0.51
CA ILE A 61 -2.37 28.52 -0.55
C ILE A 61 -3.70 28.06 -1.13
N VAL A 62 -3.79 26.78 -1.52
CA VAL A 62 -5.01 26.21 -2.08
C VAL A 62 -6.18 26.30 -1.09
N VAL A 63 -5.95 26.02 0.18
CA VAL A 63 -6.95 26.13 1.26
C VAL A 63 -7.42 27.58 1.42
N VAL A 64 -6.52 28.56 1.43
CA VAL A 64 -6.87 29.98 1.52
C VAL A 64 -7.71 30.43 0.33
N LEU A 65 -7.34 30.01 -0.88
CA LEU A 65 -8.14 30.28 -2.10
C LEU A 65 -9.53 29.63 -2.04
N ALA A 66 -9.61 28.40 -1.53
CA ALA A 66 -10.90 27.72 -1.33
C ALA A 66 -11.78 28.47 -0.32
N PHE A 67 -11.23 28.96 0.79
CA PHE A 67 -11.98 29.80 1.74
C PHE A 67 -12.42 31.12 1.13
N ALA A 68 -11.58 31.77 0.32
CA ALA A 68 -11.97 32.98 -0.41
C ALA A 68 -13.15 32.69 -1.37
N ALA A 69 -13.14 31.57 -2.06
CA ALA A 69 -14.24 31.11 -2.91
C ALA A 69 -15.52 30.84 -2.09
N VAL A 70 -15.42 30.21 -0.92
CA VAL A 70 -16.57 30.01 -0.01
C VAL A 70 -17.20 31.37 0.38
N ILE A 71 -16.38 32.35 0.76
CA ILE A 71 -16.86 33.68 1.11
C ILE A 71 -17.58 34.33 -0.09
N PHE A 72 -17.00 34.21 -1.28
CA PHE A 72 -17.60 34.71 -2.51
C PHE A 72 -18.96 34.04 -2.77
N PHE A 73 -19.07 32.72 -2.69
CA PHE A 73 -20.33 32.00 -2.89
C PHE A 73 -21.40 32.39 -1.86
N ILE A 74 -21.01 32.58 -0.59
CA ILE A 74 -21.92 33.07 0.46
C ILE A 74 -22.45 34.48 0.12
N GLN A 75 -21.59 35.37 -0.38
CA GLN A 75 -22.02 36.69 -0.80
C GLN A 75 -22.99 36.65 -1.98
N VAL A 76 -22.76 35.77 -2.95
CA VAL A 76 -23.69 35.56 -4.09
C VAL A 76 -25.05 35.06 -3.60
N ILE A 77 -25.07 34.11 -2.66
CA ILE A 77 -26.33 33.58 -2.08
C ILE A 77 -27.09 34.66 -1.31
N ARG A 78 -26.38 35.57 -0.60
CA ARG A 78 -26.99 36.65 0.24
C ARG A 78 -27.50 37.84 -0.57
N LYS A 79 -26.99 38.06 -1.79
CA LYS A 79 -27.46 39.16 -2.62
C LYS A 79 -28.95 38.96 -2.96
N PRO A 80 -29.81 39.97 -2.69
CA PRO A 80 -31.18 39.93 -3.15
C PRO A 80 -31.17 39.99 -4.68
N VAL A 81 -31.69 38.98 -5.32
CA VAL A 81 -31.83 38.97 -6.77
C VAL A 81 -33.05 39.82 -7.11
N THR A 82 -32.83 40.93 -7.80
CA THR A 82 -33.93 41.74 -8.38
C THR A 82 -34.60 40.90 -9.48
N LEU A 83 -35.78 40.42 -9.18
CA LEU A 83 -36.60 39.57 -10.05
C LEU A 83 -36.96 40.32 -11.34
N THR A 84 -36.39 39.91 -12.46
CA THR A 84 -37.05 40.11 -13.75
C THR A 84 -38.33 39.24 -13.76
N LYS A 85 -39.50 39.89 -13.92
CA LYS A 85 -40.80 39.24 -13.85
C LYS A 85 -40.92 38.09 -14.88
N GLY A 86 -40.81 36.84 -14.43
CA GLY A 86 -41.06 35.66 -15.25
C GLY A 86 -40.67 34.35 -14.55
N LYS A 87 -41.41 33.26 -14.80
CA LYS A 87 -41.12 31.89 -14.24
C LYS A 87 -39.71 31.42 -14.54
N ALA A 88 -39.13 31.74 -15.68
CA ALA A 88 -37.75 31.43 -16.05
C ALA A 88 -36.69 32.07 -15.16
N GLY A 89 -36.96 33.25 -14.59
CA GLY A 89 -36.07 33.92 -13.66
C GLY A 89 -35.97 33.22 -12.30
N CYS A 90 -37.06 32.63 -11.78
CA CYS A 90 -37.06 31.92 -10.51
C CYS A 90 -36.23 30.63 -10.56
N VAL A 91 -36.32 29.87 -11.66
CA VAL A 91 -35.57 28.64 -11.85
C VAL A 91 -34.05 28.94 -11.95
N GLY A 92 -33.67 29.99 -12.71
CA GLY A 92 -32.29 30.42 -12.82
C GLY A 92 -31.66 30.83 -11.49
N ILE A 93 -32.43 31.56 -10.65
CA ILE A 93 -31.99 31.94 -9.30
C ILE A 93 -31.81 30.74 -8.40
N LEU A 94 -32.74 29.79 -8.42
CA LEU A 94 -32.65 28.54 -7.62
C LEU A 94 -31.43 27.73 -8.02
N LEU A 95 -31.20 27.56 -9.33
CA LEU A 95 -30.02 26.84 -9.86
C LEU A 95 -28.70 27.52 -9.47
N THR A 96 -28.63 28.86 -9.56
CA THR A 96 -27.41 29.59 -9.15
C THR A 96 -27.13 29.41 -7.66
N LYS A 97 -28.14 29.55 -6.80
CA LYS A 97 -27.96 29.33 -5.35
C LYS A 97 -27.62 27.91 -5.00
N ALA A 98 -28.21 26.92 -5.67
CA ALA A 98 -27.89 25.51 -5.51
C ALA A 98 -26.45 25.23 -5.98
N GLY A 99 -26.04 25.78 -7.13
CA GLY A 99 -24.65 25.67 -7.60
C GLY A 99 -23.63 26.27 -6.64
N CYS A 100 -23.93 27.46 -6.07
CA CYS A 100 -23.07 28.05 -5.03
C CYS A 100 -23.00 27.19 -3.76
N ALA A 101 -24.09 26.58 -3.33
CA ALA A 101 -24.11 25.69 -2.17
C ALA A 101 -23.23 24.42 -2.41
N VAL A 102 -23.33 23.84 -3.59
CA VAL A 102 -22.46 22.72 -4.00
C VAL A 102 -21.00 23.15 -4.04
N GLY A 103 -20.71 24.35 -4.60
CA GLY A 103 -19.35 24.91 -4.63
C GLY A 103 -18.76 25.10 -3.23
N ILE A 104 -19.55 25.58 -2.26
CA ILE A 104 -19.13 25.71 -0.86
C ILE A 104 -18.75 24.34 -0.29
N LEU A 105 -19.60 23.32 -0.47
CA LEU A 105 -19.34 21.98 0.03
C LEU A 105 -18.07 21.39 -0.59
N ALA A 106 -17.87 21.57 -1.89
CA ALA A 106 -16.68 21.10 -2.59
C ALA A 106 -15.40 21.79 -2.07
N CYS A 107 -15.41 23.11 -1.89
CA CYS A 107 -14.27 23.84 -1.33
C CYS A 107 -13.94 23.42 0.11
N LEU A 108 -14.96 23.20 0.95
CA LEU A 108 -14.74 22.72 2.32
C LEU A 108 -14.20 21.30 2.36
N ALA A 109 -14.73 20.40 1.50
CA ALA A 109 -14.24 19.03 1.39
C ALA A 109 -12.77 18.99 0.92
N LEU A 110 -12.41 19.76 -0.11
CA LEU A 110 -11.05 19.88 -0.59
C LEU A 110 -10.11 20.40 0.51
N SER A 111 -10.51 21.47 1.21
CA SER A 111 -9.72 22.03 2.32
C SER A 111 -9.51 21.01 3.44
N PHE A 112 -10.53 20.22 3.76
CA PHE A 112 -10.45 19.17 4.77
C PHE A 112 -9.47 18.07 4.36
N ILE A 113 -9.53 17.58 3.11
CA ILE A 113 -8.64 16.53 2.59
C ILE A 113 -7.18 17.02 2.65
N LEU A 114 -6.89 18.22 2.14
CA LEU A 114 -5.54 18.77 2.10
C LEU A 114 -4.94 18.99 3.50
N LEU A 115 -5.73 19.52 4.43
CA LEU A 115 -5.26 19.75 5.80
C LEU A 115 -5.13 18.44 6.59
N ARG A 116 -6.01 17.47 6.36
CA ARG A 116 -5.95 16.17 7.04
C ARG A 116 -4.62 15.49 6.85
N THR A 117 -4.14 15.38 5.60
CA THR A 117 -2.87 14.70 5.29
C THR A 117 -1.69 15.39 5.98
N LEU A 118 -1.64 16.73 5.98
CA LEU A 118 -0.60 17.48 6.70
C LEU A 118 -0.61 17.21 8.20
N VAL A 119 -1.81 17.25 8.82
CA VAL A 119 -1.96 17.04 10.27
C VAL A 119 -1.58 15.61 10.66
N LEU A 120 -1.93 14.62 9.83
CA LEU A 120 -1.59 13.21 10.06
C LEU A 120 -0.08 12.95 9.98
N ASP A 121 0.67 13.76 9.22
CA ASP A 121 2.13 13.61 9.11
C ASP A 121 2.92 14.30 10.22
N ILE A 122 2.33 15.21 10.99
CA ILE A 122 3.04 15.89 12.09
C ILE A 122 3.72 14.92 13.07
N PRO A 123 3.08 13.83 13.54
CA PRO A 123 3.73 12.85 14.40
C PRO A 123 4.93 12.13 13.74
N TYR A 124 4.88 11.96 12.42
CA TYR A 124 5.91 11.27 11.65
C TYR A 124 7.13 12.15 11.33
N LEU A 125 7.09 13.47 11.57
CA LEU A 125 8.26 14.34 11.37
C LEU A 125 9.45 13.94 12.25
N SER A 126 9.20 13.39 13.42
CA SER A 126 10.26 12.91 14.33
C SER A 126 10.65 11.44 14.09
N HIS A 127 9.76 10.66 13.50
CA HIS A 127 9.92 9.23 13.23
C HIS A 127 9.25 8.90 11.89
N PRO A 128 9.84 9.29 10.75
CA PRO A 128 9.28 9.02 9.43
C PRO A 128 9.19 7.52 9.17
N LYS A 129 8.25 7.12 8.32
CA LYS A 129 8.07 5.72 7.92
C LYS A 129 9.27 5.29 7.08
N THR A 130 9.82 4.13 7.37
CA THR A 130 10.81 3.47 6.52
C THR A 130 10.11 2.35 5.76
N ASP A 131 10.30 2.29 4.45
CA ASP A 131 9.77 1.25 3.59
C ASP A 131 10.80 0.81 2.56
N TYR A 132 10.59 -0.37 2.00
CA TYR A 132 11.41 -0.93 0.94
C TYR A 132 10.59 -0.98 -0.32
N LEU A 133 11.06 -0.27 -1.34
CA LEU A 133 10.38 -0.15 -2.62
C LEU A 133 11.03 -1.09 -3.63
N TYR A 134 10.21 -1.73 -4.42
CA TYR A 134 10.60 -2.61 -5.54
C TYR A 134 9.82 -2.21 -6.80
N ARG A 135 10.17 -2.77 -7.97
CA ARG A 135 9.62 -2.38 -9.28
C ARG A 135 9.76 -0.87 -9.50
N LEU A 136 10.97 -0.37 -9.29
CA LEU A 136 11.23 1.05 -9.42
C LEU A 136 11.06 1.52 -10.86
N GLY A 137 10.41 2.66 -11.03
CA GLY A 137 10.33 3.43 -12.25
C GLY A 137 10.82 4.85 -11.99
N PHE A 138 11.47 5.47 -12.97
CA PHE A 138 12.00 6.82 -12.85
C PHE A 138 11.31 7.70 -13.89
N ASP A 139 10.76 8.84 -13.46
CA ASP A 139 10.07 9.78 -14.34
C ASP A 139 10.64 11.20 -14.17
N MET A 140 10.88 11.84 -15.32
CA MET A 140 11.36 13.21 -15.39
C MET A 140 10.28 14.06 -16.05
N GLY A 141 9.71 14.97 -15.29
CA GLY A 141 8.74 15.96 -15.74
C GLY A 141 9.37 17.33 -15.90
N SER A 142 8.58 18.25 -16.42
CA SER A 142 8.93 19.68 -16.42
C SER A 142 7.72 20.49 -15.95
N THR A 143 7.98 21.50 -15.13
CA THR A 143 6.96 22.49 -14.74
C THR A 143 6.68 23.45 -15.91
N ASP A 144 5.56 24.18 -15.82
CA ASP A 144 5.20 25.21 -16.79
C ASP A 144 6.25 26.33 -16.90
N ASP A 145 7.08 26.52 -15.87
CA ASP A 145 8.19 27.49 -15.83
C ASP A 145 9.49 26.91 -16.43
N GLY A 146 9.49 25.64 -16.85
CA GLY A 146 10.63 24.96 -17.50
C GLY A 146 11.63 24.37 -16.49
N GLU A 147 11.31 24.33 -15.20
CA GLU A 147 12.11 23.59 -14.22
C GLU A 147 11.85 22.07 -14.33
N GLU A 148 12.92 21.30 -14.28
CA GLU A 148 12.85 19.84 -14.30
C GLU A 148 12.40 19.32 -12.92
N THR A 149 11.50 18.34 -12.95
CA THR A 149 11.05 17.64 -11.74
C THR A 149 11.40 16.17 -11.87
N PHE A 150 11.88 15.60 -10.80
CA PHE A 150 12.34 14.22 -10.75
C PHE A 150 11.50 13.44 -9.74
N SER A 151 11.02 12.28 -10.15
CA SER A 151 10.26 11.39 -9.29
C SER A 151 10.64 9.94 -9.51
N MET A 152 10.46 9.14 -8.47
CA MET A 152 10.56 7.70 -8.49
C MET A 152 9.22 7.11 -8.13
N GLU A 153 8.78 6.15 -8.90
CA GLU A 153 7.63 5.31 -8.61
C GLU A 153 8.14 3.96 -8.10
N GLY A 154 7.48 3.39 -7.10
CA GLY A 154 7.85 2.09 -6.58
C GLY A 154 6.73 1.49 -5.73
N VAL A 155 6.65 0.18 -5.69
CA VAL A 155 5.69 -0.55 -4.87
C VAL A 155 6.31 -0.81 -3.50
N GLY A 156 5.62 -0.38 -2.45
CA GLY A 156 6.02 -0.59 -1.06
C GLY A 156 5.76 -2.01 -0.57
N MET A 157 6.26 -2.31 0.62
CA MET A 157 6.05 -3.61 1.27
C MET A 157 4.59 -3.83 1.67
N ASP A 158 3.78 -2.77 1.72
CA ASP A 158 2.33 -2.83 1.90
C ASP A 158 1.57 -3.12 0.59
N GLY A 159 2.28 -3.20 -0.53
CA GLY A 159 1.72 -3.38 -1.87
C GLY A 159 1.16 -2.10 -2.49
N GLU A 160 1.22 -0.97 -1.78
CA GLU A 160 0.78 0.31 -2.33
C GLU A 160 1.85 0.90 -3.25
N ASN A 161 1.39 1.61 -4.27
CA ASN A 161 2.27 2.32 -5.19
C ASN A 161 2.57 3.71 -4.64
N HIS A 162 3.86 4.04 -4.50
CA HIS A 162 4.35 5.32 -3.99
C HIS A 162 5.02 6.10 -5.10
N ILE A 163 4.73 7.40 -5.18
CA ILE A 163 5.40 8.34 -6.09
C ILE A 163 6.14 9.35 -5.24
N LEU A 164 7.45 9.22 -5.18
CA LEU A 164 8.32 10.03 -4.34
C LEU A 164 9.10 11.03 -5.18
N SER A 165 8.90 12.32 -4.90
CA SER A 165 9.72 13.38 -5.51
C SER A 165 11.12 13.37 -4.90
N MET A 166 12.16 13.57 -5.74
CA MET A 166 13.55 13.49 -5.34
C MET A 166 14.41 14.57 -6.01
N THR A 167 15.67 14.67 -5.57
CA THR A 167 16.66 15.56 -6.18
C THR A 167 17.19 14.95 -7.49
N SER A 168 17.75 15.81 -8.37
CA SER A 168 18.38 15.37 -9.61
C SER A 168 19.50 14.36 -9.38
N ASP A 169 20.31 14.57 -8.34
CA ASP A 169 21.45 13.68 -8.03
C ASP A 169 20.97 12.25 -7.70
N LEU A 170 19.92 12.12 -6.88
CA LEU A 170 19.33 10.81 -6.56
C LEU A 170 18.66 10.17 -7.77
N TYR A 171 18.05 10.98 -8.63
CA TYR A 171 17.45 10.50 -9.87
C TYR A 171 18.50 9.93 -10.82
N GLU A 172 19.58 10.69 -11.08
CA GLU A 172 20.66 10.26 -11.98
C GLU A 172 21.37 8.99 -11.48
N GLU A 173 21.60 8.91 -10.15
CA GLU A 173 22.15 7.70 -9.51
C GLU A 173 21.22 6.51 -9.71
N GLY A 174 19.93 6.68 -9.38
CA GLY A 174 18.93 5.63 -9.47
C GLY A 174 18.69 5.16 -10.89
N GLU A 175 18.53 6.08 -11.85
CA GLU A 175 18.33 5.74 -13.26
C GLU A 175 19.51 4.94 -13.81
N LYS A 176 20.73 5.34 -13.49
CA LYS A 176 21.93 4.60 -13.89
C LYS A 176 21.96 3.18 -13.33
N LEU A 177 21.71 3.02 -12.04
CA LEU A 177 21.65 1.71 -11.39
C LEU A 177 20.53 0.84 -11.93
N TRP A 178 19.38 1.45 -12.23
CA TRP A 178 18.22 0.77 -12.81
C TRP A 178 18.48 0.28 -14.25
N GLN A 179 19.22 1.06 -15.05
CA GLN A 179 19.64 0.63 -16.39
C GLN A 179 20.60 -0.57 -16.35
N GLU A 180 21.43 -0.67 -15.29
CA GLU A 180 22.33 -1.80 -15.06
C GLU A 180 21.59 -3.01 -14.47
N ASN A 181 20.56 -2.77 -13.64
CA ASN A 181 19.75 -3.79 -12.99
C ASN A 181 18.30 -3.31 -12.86
N SER A 182 17.41 -3.80 -13.73
CA SER A 182 15.98 -3.45 -13.73
C SER A 182 15.23 -3.88 -12.44
N ASP A 183 15.85 -4.74 -11.65
CA ASP A 183 15.34 -5.24 -10.37
C ASP A 183 15.83 -4.41 -9.18
N LEU A 184 16.34 -3.22 -9.44
CA LEU A 184 16.80 -2.30 -8.41
C LEU A 184 15.71 -2.08 -7.36
N ARG A 185 16.11 -2.08 -6.10
CA ARG A 185 15.26 -1.77 -4.96
C ARG A 185 15.79 -0.55 -4.22
N ALA A 186 14.91 0.07 -3.45
CA ALA A 186 15.30 1.23 -2.67
C ALA A 186 14.71 1.17 -1.26
N LYS A 187 15.49 1.59 -0.28
CA LYS A 187 15.02 1.87 1.06
C LYS A 187 14.66 3.35 1.11
N ALA A 188 13.37 3.63 1.24
CA ALA A 188 12.85 4.99 1.34
C ALA A 188 12.43 5.30 2.78
N VAL A 189 12.79 6.49 3.24
CA VAL A 189 12.31 7.07 4.50
C VAL A 189 11.45 8.27 4.13
N TYR A 190 10.16 8.24 4.42
CA TYR A 190 9.20 9.24 3.94
C TYR A 190 8.03 9.45 4.90
N LEU A 191 7.25 10.49 4.65
CA LEU A 191 6.01 10.76 5.38
C LEU A 191 4.83 10.01 4.74
N PRO A 192 4.06 9.21 5.50
CA PRO A 192 3.12 8.25 4.92
C PRO A 192 1.88 8.87 4.24
N HIS A 193 1.59 10.15 4.49
CA HIS A 193 0.38 10.80 3.96
C HIS A 193 0.66 11.91 2.93
N THR A 194 1.83 12.54 2.99
CA THR A 194 2.27 13.54 2.01
C THR A 194 3.28 12.99 1.02
N GLU A 195 3.83 11.80 1.29
CA GLU A 195 4.86 11.14 0.48
C GLU A 195 6.16 11.97 0.32
N VAL A 196 6.41 12.88 1.26
CA VAL A 196 7.64 13.66 1.27
C VAL A 196 8.80 12.76 1.67
N LEU A 197 9.75 12.60 0.77
CA LEU A 197 10.95 11.78 0.95
C LEU A 197 11.93 12.46 1.92
N PHE A 198 12.44 11.72 2.90
CA PHE A 198 13.47 12.18 3.84
C PHE A 198 14.86 11.67 3.46
N SER A 199 14.94 10.40 3.09
CA SER A 199 16.16 9.80 2.55
C SER A 199 15.83 8.62 1.64
N LEU A 200 16.71 8.35 0.70
CA LEU A 200 16.63 7.23 -0.23
C LEU A 200 17.99 6.56 -0.28
N GLU A 201 18.01 5.25 -0.24
CA GLU A 201 19.20 4.41 -0.36
C GLU A 201 18.89 3.31 -1.38
N TYR A 202 19.62 3.25 -2.48
CA TYR A 202 19.48 2.19 -3.47
C TYR A 202 20.16 0.91 -2.98
N ILE A 203 19.47 -0.21 -3.14
CA ILE A 203 19.92 -1.51 -2.66
C ILE A 203 20.49 -2.27 -3.85
N THR A 204 21.81 -2.37 -3.91
CA THR A 204 22.53 -3.08 -4.97
C THR A 204 22.88 -4.52 -4.57
N ASP A 205 22.91 -4.83 -3.26
CA ASP A 205 23.12 -6.16 -2.71
C ASP A 205 21.88 -6.58 -1.93
N LEU A 206 21.02 -7.36 -2.59
CA LEU A 206 19.73 -7.78 -2.04
C LEU A 206 19.87 -8.82 -0.93
N ASP A 207 20.83 -9.74 -1.05
CA ASP A 207 20.94 -10.89 -0.15
C ASP A 207 21.39 -10.48 1.25
N GLU A 208 22.42 -9.63 1.35
CA GLU A 208 22.90 -9.15 2.65
C GLU A 208 21.85 -8.31 3.40
N GLN A 209 21.02 -7.56 2.68
CA GLN A 209 20.00 -6.71 3.29
C GLN A 209 18.78 -7.50 3.73
N ALA A 210 18.33 -8.49 2.96
CA ALA A 210 17.18 -9.32 3.32
C ALA A 210 17.39 -10.02 4.67
N ASP A 211 18.58 -10.57 4.90
CA ASP A 211 18.91 -11.25 6.16
C ASP A 211 19.01 -10.31 7.37
N LYS A 212 19.43 -9.07 7.18
CA LYS A 212 19.48 -8.09 8.26
C LYS A 212 18.10 -7.59 8.68
N LEU A 213 17.17 -7.51 7.74
CA LEU A 213 15.86 -6.93 7.96
C LEU A 213 14.85 -7.92 8.50
N TYR A 214 14.93 -9.15 8.02
CA TYR A 214 13.95 -10.20 8.27
C TYR A 214 14.66 -11.54 8.49
N PRO A 215 15.29 -11.71 9.65
CA PRO A 215 16.03 -12.90 9.93
C PRO A 215 15.11 -14.12 10.00
N ALA A 216 15.56 -15.22 9.43
CA ALA A 216 14.92 -16.50 9.67
C ALA A 216 14.97 -16.84 11.16
N LEU A 217 13.86 -17.30 11.72
CA LEU A 217 13.82 -17.74 13.10
C LEU A 217 14.66 -19.01 13.27
N PRO A 218 15.38 -19.18 14.39
CA PRO A 218 16.17 -20.36 14.67
C PRO A 218 15.33 -21.66 14.69
N SER A 219 14.02 -21.56 14.81
CA SER A 219 13.08 -22.68 14.76
C SER A 219 12.69 -23.10 13.35
N LEU A 220 13.02 -22.30 12.32
CA LEU A 220 12.81 -22.68 10.93
C LEU A 220 13.89 -23.72 10.55
N PRO A 221 13.50 -24.95 10.15
CA PRO A 221 14.47 -25.96 9.70
C PRO A 221 15.17 -25.55 8.40
N ASP A 222 16.41 -25.98 8.21
CA ASP A 222 17.13 -25.77 6.95
C ASP A 222 16.67 -26.73 5.84
N ASP A 223 16.15 -27.91 6.19
CA ASP A 223 15.70 -28.91 5.23
C ASP A 223 14.29 -28.59 4.72
N TRP A 224 14.16 -28.32 3.44
CA TRP A 224 12.89 -28.06 2.78
C TRP A 224 11.88 -29.21 2.90
N ARG A 225 12.35 -30.46 3.02
CA ARG A 225 11.51 -31.65 3.21
C ARG A 225 10.74 -31.64 4.53
N SER A 226 11.04 -30.69 5.41
CA SER A 226 10.29 -30.47 6.63
C SER A 226 8.90 -29.88 6.37
N PHE A 227 8.62 -29.38 5.15
CA PHE A 227 7.40 -28.66 4.81
C PHE A 227 7.08 -27.53 5.81
N SER A 228 8.14 -26.87 6.25
CA SER A 228 8.04 -25.80 7.22
C SER A 228 8.07 -24.45 6.52
N ILE A 229 7.41 -23.49 7.13
CA ILE A 229 7.34 -22.11 6.66
C ILE A 229 7.29 -21.17 7.85
N GLN A 230 8.08 -20.14 7.82
CA GLN A 230 7.94 -19.01 8.72
C GLN A 230 6.97 -18.01 8.10
N ILE A 231 5.96 -17.61 8.84
CA ILE A 231 5.03 -16.55 8.46
C ILE A 231 5.01 -15.54 9.59
N ASN A 232 5.41 -14.31 9.30
CA ASN A 232 5.66 -13.30 10.32
C ASN A 232 6.65 -13.82 11.40
N ASN A 233 6.20 -13.90 12.63
CA ASN A 233 7.02 -14.34 13.77
C ASN A 233 6.73 -15.78 14.22
N ALA A 234 6.09 -16.59 13.38
CA ALA A 234 5.74 -17.97 13.70
C ALA A 234 6.20 -18.96 12.63
N VAL A 235 6.68 -20.12 13.04
CA VAL A 235 7.04 -21.23 12.15
C VAL A 235 5.95 -22.29 12.20
N TYR A 236 5.48 -22.71 11.05
CA TYR A 236 4.50 -23.77 10.86
C TYR A 236 5.14 -24.92 10.10
N SER A 237 5.01 -26.13 10.59
CA SER A 237 5.44 -27.36 9.90
C SER A 237 4.21 -28.19 9.55
N LEU A 238 3.89 -28.27 8.26
CA LEU A 238 2.70 -28.95 7.79
C LEU A 238 2.90 -30.49 7.80
N PRO A 239 1.85 -31.26 8.12
CA PRO A 239 0.52 -30.84 8.51
C PRO A 239 0.44 -30.29 9.94
N VAL A 240 -0.32 -29.24 10.16
CA VAL A 240 -0.42 -28.53 11.44
C VAL A 240 -1.87 -28.23 11.81
N SER A 241 -2.18 -28.10 13.11
CA SER A 241 -3.55 -27.76 13.55
C SER A 241 -3.95 -26.35 13.08
N LEU A 242 -5.19 -26.20 12.64
CA LEU A 242 -5.75 -24.89 12.32
C LEU A 242 -5.73 -23.96 13.57
N SER A 243 -5.86 -24.51 14.76
CA SER A 243 -5.78 -23.76 16.03
C SER A 243 -4.43 -23.07 16.25
N ASP A 244 -3.33 -23.58 15.67
CA ASP A 244 -2.01 -22.96 15.80
C ASP A 244 -1.96 -21.63 15.02
N PHE A 245 -2.64 -21.55 13.88
CA PHE A 245 -2.83 -20.28 13.18
C PHE A 245 -3.62 -19.27 14.01
N PHE A 246 -4.72 -19.70 14.65
CA PHE A 246 -5.51 -18.82 15.51
C PHE A 246 -4.72 -18.30 16.70
N SER A 247 -3.85 -19.14 17.26
CA SER A 247 -2.96 -18.75 18.38
C SER A 247 -1.94 -17.68 18.00
N ASN A 248 -1.68 -17.54 16.70
CA ASN A 248 -0.77 -16.54 16.13
C ASN A 248 -1.49 -15.38 15.44
N GLY A 249 -2.76 -15.14 15.79
CA GLY A 249 -3.52 -13.96 15.34
C GLY A 249 -4.20 -14.09 13.98
N TRP A 250 -4.24 -15.30 13.42
CA TRP A 250 -5.02 -15.58 12.22
C TRP A 250 -6.46 -15.91 12.58
N TYR A 251 -7.39 -15.59 11.70
CA TYR A 251 -8.80 -15.95 11.83
C TYR A 251 -9.41 -16.24 10.45
N ILE A 252 -10.54 -16.93 10.42
CA ILE A 252 -11.24 -17.21 9.16
C ILE A 252 -11.81 -15.90 8.63
N LYS A 253 -11.47 -15.55 7.40
CA LYS A 253 -11.95 -14.33 6.74
C LYS A 253 -13.49 -14.35 6.68
N GLU A 254 -14.11 -13.23 7.03
CA GLU A 254 -15.57 -13.10 7.03
C GLU A 254 -16.18 -13.25 5.62
N GLY A 255 -17.40 -13.71 5.55
CA GLY A 255 -18.15 -13.83 4.29
C GLY A 255 -17.87 -15.11 3.49
N GLN A 256 -17.05 -16.04 4.00
CA GLN A 256 -16.83 -17.34 3.36
C GLN A 256 -17.93 -18.34 3.72
N ASP A 257 -18.35 -19.13 2.73
CA ASP A 257 -19.23 -20.28 2.94
C ASP A 257 -18.39 -21.52 3.28
N VAL A 258 -18.02 -21.66 4.54
CA VAL A 258 -17.23 -22.79 5.05
C VAL A 258 -18.06 -23.69 5.97
N PRO A 259 -17.86 -25.02 5.93
CA PRO A 259 -18.60 -25.94 6.79
C PRO A 259 -18.24 -25.71 8.27
N ARG A 260 -19.20 -25.80 9.16
CA ARG A 260 -18.96 -25.72 10.60
C ARG A 260 -18.24 -26.94 11.16
N LYS A 261 -18.37 -28.09 10.49
CA LYS A 261 -17.79 -29.36 10.88
C LYS A 261 -17.30 -30.11 9.66
N LEU A 262 -16.21 -30.81 9.81
CA LEU A 262 -15.67 -31.77 8.85
C LEU A 262 -16.06 -33.18 9.29
N GLN A 263 -16.57 -33.98 8.36
CA GLN A 263 -16.98 -35.37 8.64
C GLN A 263 -15.75 -36.25 8.86
N GLY A 264 -15.91 -37.25 9.69
CA GLY A 264 -14.87 -38.27 9.89
C GLY A 264 -14.86 -39.29 8.77
N THR A 265 -13.80 -40.09 8.69
CA THR A 265 -13.70 -41.22 7.76
C THR A 265 -13.27 -42.50 8.49
N ASP A 266 -13.97 -43.61 8.20
CA ASP A 266 -13.65 -44.92 8.74
C ASP A 266 -12.61 -45.70 7.89
N SER A 267 -12.25 -45.14 6.73
CA SER A 267 -11.35 -45.81 5.77
C SER A 267 -10.11 -44.99 5.50
N PRO A 268 -8.92 -45.57 5.66
CA PRO A 268 -7.68 -44.88 5.29
C PRO A 268 -7.56 -44.63 3.77
N TYR A 269 -8.41 -45.26 2.97
CA TYR A 269 -8.48 -45.08 1.51
C TYR A 269 -9.61 -44.12 1.07
N ALA A 270 -10.44 -43.70 1.98
CA ALA A 270 -11.50 -42.73 1.65
C ALA A 270 -10.90 -41.31 1.53
N SER A 271 -11.52 -40.52 0.67
CA SER A 271 -11.23 -39.09 0.65
C SER A 271 -11.66 -38.48 1.97
N TYR A 272 -10.72 -37.82 2.65
CA TYR A 272 -11.04 -37.03 3.83
C TYR A 272 -11.98 -35.90 3.46
N ASP A 273 -12.90 -35.61 4.38
CA ASP A 273 -13.68 -34.38 4.27
C ASP A 273 -12.78 -33.17 4.50
N SER A 274 -12.81 -32.22 3.60
CA SER A 274 -11.91 -31.07 3.61
C SER A 274 -12.65 -29.80 3.18
N ALA A 275 -12.16 -28.67 3.65
CA ALA A 275 -12.63 -27.35 3.29
C ALA A 275 -11.46 -26.46 2.89
N ASN A 276 -11.67 -25.68 1.84
CA ASN A 276 -10.77 -24.56 1.51
C ASN A 276 -11.19 -23.36 2.33
N VAL A 277 -10.23 -22.78 3.02
CA VAL A 277 -10.44 -21.67 3.94
C VAL A 277 -9.43 -20.56 3.62
N THR A 278 -9.90 -19.35 3.56
CA THR A 278 -9.02 -18.18 3.58
C THR A 278 -8.89 -17.71 5.02
N LEU A 279 -7.67 -17.70 5.53
CA LEU A 279 -7.32 -17.07 6.79
C LEU A 279 -6.88 -15.64 6.53
N THR A 280 -7.19 -14.75 7.44
CA THR A 280 -6.69 -13.37 7.43
C THR A 280 -6.21 -12.96 8.82
N ASN A 281 -5.49 -11.86 8.93
CA ASN A 281 -5.02 -11.31 10.19
C ASN A 281 -5.25 -9.79 10.25
N ASP A 282 -4.84 -9.14 11.34
CA ASP A 282 -5.01 -7.70 11.55
C ASP A 282 -4.20 -6.81 10.59
N ARG A 283 -3.28 -7.42 9.80
CA ARG A 283 -2.53 -6.76 8.73
C ARG A 283 -3.20 -6.92 7.35
N GLU A 284 -4.40 -7.49 7.31
CA GLU A 284 -5.13 -7.82 6.07
C GLU A 284 -4.43 -8.85 5.17
N GLN A 285 -3.40 -9.54 5.67
CA GLN A 285 -2.74 -10.63 4.95
C GLN A 285 -3.71 -11.81 4.80
N ASN A 286 -3.67 -12.52 3.67
CA ASN A 286 -4.53 -13.66 3.42
C ASN A 286 -3.70 -14.92 3.12
N LEU A 287 -4.05 -16.04 3.75
CA LEU A 287 -3.52 -17.37 3.49
C LEU A 287 -4.64 -18.26 2.97
N PHE A 288 -4.38 -18.96 1.90
CA PHE A 288 -5.31 -19.97 1.38
C PHE A 288 -4.89 -21.35 1.93
N VAL A 289 -5.73 -21.94 2.74
CA VAL A 289 -5.43 -23.24 3.36
C VAL A 289 -6.50 -24.26 3.05
N THR A 290 -6.08 -25.53 2.90
CA THR A 290 -7.01 -26.67 2.89
C THR A 290 -6.94 -27.35 4.23
N VAL A 291 -8.07 -27.37 4.92
CA VAL A 291 -8.26 -28.00 6.22
C VAL A 291 -8.99 -29.32 6.04
N TYR A 292 -8.48 -30.38 6.63
CA TYR A 292 -9.07 -31.70 6.57
C TYR A 292 -9.25 -32.33 7.96
N ASN A 293 -10.14 -33.31 8.04
CA ASN A 293 -10.32 -34.10 9.25
C ASN A 293 -9.61 -35.45 9.11
N ALA A 294 -8.57 -35.66 9.91
CA ALA A 294 -7.84 -36.95 9.98
C ALA A 294 -8.47 -37.96 10.98
N ALA A 295 -9.52 -37.54 11.72
CA ALA A 295 -10.15 -38.41 12.71
C ALA A 295 -11.30 -39.22 12.11
N LYS A 296 -11.69 -40.29 12.83
CA LYS A 296 -12.86 -41.12 12.47
C LYS A 296 -14.19 -40.42 12.74
N GLU A 297 -14.20 -39.53 13.71
CA GLU A 297 -15.39 -38.79 14.13
C GLU A 297 -15.42 -37.40 13.49
N ALA A 298 -16.60 -36.83 13.35
CA ALA A 298 -16.75 -35.46 12.85
C ALA A 298 -16.16 -34.46 13.87
N VAL A 299 -15.35 -33.53 13.40
CA VAL A 299 -14.74 -32.48 14.24
C VAL A 299 -15.22 -31.09 13.81
N PRO A 300 -15.26 -30.11 14.71
CA PRO A 300 -15.39 -28.70 14.31
C PRO A 300 -14.31 -28.33 13.29
N LEU A 301 -14.62 -27.45 12.35
CA LEU A 301 -13.62 -26.95 11.38
C LEU A 301 -12.37 -26.40 12.07
N THR A 302 -12.55 -25.71 13.22
CA THR A 302 -11.47 -25.14 14.03
C THR A 302 -10.47 -26.15 14.58
N ASP A 303 -10.91 -27.40 14.71
CA ASP A 303 -10.09 -28.50 15.23
C ASP A 303 -9.49 -29.34 14.09
N GLY A 304 -9.70 -28.91 12.85
CA GLY A 304 -9.14 -29.55 11.67
C GLY A 304 -7.65 -29.34 11.49
N THR A 305 -7.09 -30.09 10.57
CA THR A 305 -5.65 -30.08 10.26
C THR A 305 -5.41 -29.39 8.92
N VAL A 306 -4.51 -28.44 8.89
CA VAL A 306 -4.05 -27.77 7.66
C VAL A 306 -3.02 -28.68 6.98
N GLY A 307 -3.34 -29.13 5.77
CA GLY A 307 -2.45 -29.97 4.95
C GLY A 307 -1.95 -29.29 3.70
N THR A 308 -2.61 -28.20 3.29
CA THR A 308 -2.15 -27.38 2.16
C THR A 308 -2.19 -25.93 2.57
N LEU A 309 -1.15 -25.20 2.24
CA LEU A 309 -1.03 -23.77 2.43
C LEU A 309 -0.56 -23.15 1.12
N SER A 310 -1.20 -22.06 0.70
CA SER A 310 -0.78 -21.24 -0.43
C SER A 310 -0.80 -19.76 -0.04
N ALA A 311 0.22 -19.06 -0.49
CA ALA A 311 0.36 -17.62 -0.35
C ALA A 311 0.85 -17.02 -1.67
N THR A 312 0.37 -15.83 -2.01
CA THR A 312 0.77 -15.11 -3.21
C THR A 312 1.15 -13.67 -2.85
N TYR A 313 2.14 -13.17 -3.55
CA TYR A 313 2.60 -11.79 -3.42
C TYR A 313 1.75 -10.80 -4.22
N GLU A 314 1.18 -11.25 -5.35
CA GLU A 314 0.49 -10.40 -6.31
C GLU A 314 -0.87 -9.86 -5.83
N ASN A 315 -1.44 -10.44 -4.78
CA ASN A 315 -2.73 -10.02 -4.23
C ASN A 315 -2.58 -9.18 -2.96
N TYR A 316 -1.41 -8.55 -2.74
CA TYR A 316 -1.10 -7.72 -1.57
C TYR A 316 -1.20 -8.45 -0.23
N ASP A 317 -1.21 -9.78 -0.28
CA ASP A 317 -1.42 -10.60 0.90
C ASP A 317 -0.16 -10.64 1.78
N PHE A 318 1.03 -10.59 1.15
CA PHE A 318 2.31 -10.62 1.87
C PHE A 318 3.31 -9.65 1.27
N SER A 319 3.95 -8.85 2.09
CA SER A 319 5.22 -8.25 1.72
C SER A 319 6.30 -9.33 1.72
N GLY A 320 7.26 -9.25 0.81
CA GLY A 320 8.28 -10.27 0.60
C GLY A 320 9.17 -10.63 1.80
N THR A 321 8.83 -10.13 2.97
CA THR A 321 9.58 -10.23 4.20
C THR A 321 8.88 -11.01 5.27
N ASP A 322 7.58 -11.20 5.10
CA ASP A 322 6.75 -11.84 6.11
C ASP A 322 6.69 -13.36 5.94
N LEU A 323 7.26 -13.89 4.83
CA LEU A 323 7.20 -15.30 4.50
C LEU A 323 8.58 -15.83 4.08
N ILE A 324 9.11 -16.75 4.87
CA ILE A 324 10.43 -17.36 4.68
C ILE A 324 10.29 -18.89 4.70
N LEU A 325 10.91 -19.53 3.71
CA LEU A 325 10.99 -20.97 3.58
C LEU A 325 12.38 -21.47 4.02
N PRO A 326 12.55 -22.80 4.27
CA PRO A 326 13.85 -23.39 4.54
C PRO A 326 14.92 -22.95 3.54
N GLY A 327 16.13 -22.73 4.05
CA GLY A 327 17.24 -22.22 3.24
C GLY A 327 17.20 -20.71 2.98
N GLY A 328 16.28 -19.97 3.62
CA GLY A 328 16.20 -18.52 3.47
C GLY A 328 15.44 -18.06 2.23
N ILE A 329 14.73 -18.95 1.53
CA ILE A 329 13.91 -18.57 0.38
C ILE A 329 12.77 -17.65 0.82
N ARG A 330 12.61 -16.51 0.14
CA ARG A 330 11.68 -15.43 0.51
C ARG A 330 10.75 -15.09 -0.62
N LEU A 331 9.47 -15.00 -0.28
CA LEU A 331 8.44 -14.51 -1.21
C LEU A 331 8.74 -13.05 -1.60
N GLY A 332 8.68 -12.75 -2.89
CA GLY A 332 8.97 -11.42 -3.44
C GLY A 332 10.46 -11.07 -3.56
N TRP A 333 11.40 -11.92 -3.10
CA TRP A 333 12.84 -11.67 -3.12
C TRP A 333 13.63 -12.73 -3.86
N SER A 334 13.39 -14.01 -3.56
CA SER A 334 14.18 -15.10 -4.12
C SER A 334 13.89 -15.32 -5.59
N ARG A 335 14.91 -15.76 -6.29
CA ARG A 335 14.90 -16.05 -7.72
C ARG A 335 14.93 -17.56 -7.99
N PRO A 336 14.67 -17.99 -9.23
CA PRO A 336 14.82 -19.40 -9.61
C PRO A 336 16.16 -20.03 -9.21
N ALA A 337 17.27 -19.28 -9.39
CA ALA A 337 18.59 -19.76 -9.04
C ALA A 337 18.73 -20.05 -7.54
N ASP A 338 18.22 -19.18 -6.67
CA ASP A 338 18.28 -19.36 -5.21
C ASP A 338 17.52 -20.61 -4.78
N VAL A 339 16.35 -20.83 -5.38
CA VAL A 339 15.54 -22.04 -5.10
C VAL A 339 16.27 -23.29 -5.59
N ILE A 340 16.86 -23.27 -6.79
CA ILE A 340 17.60 -24.42 -7.34
C ILE A 340 18.84 -24.74 -6.49
N ASP A 341 19.56 -23.75 -6.01
CA ASP A 341 20.76 -23.95 -5.19
C ASP A 341 20.44 -24.67 -3.87
N ILE A 342 19.27 -24.44 -3.29
CA ILE A 342 18.87 -25.03 -2.01
C ILE A 342 18.03 -26.29 -2.18
N TYR A 343 17.07 -26.27 -3.10
CA TYR A 343 16.11 -27.36 -3.31
C TYR A 343 16.58 -28.40 -4.35
N GLY A 344 17.57 -28.03 -5.16
CA GLY A 344 18.01 -28.84 -6.33
C GLY A 344 17.18 -28.53 -7.57
N GLN A 345 17.32 -29.37 -8.60
CA GLN A 345 16.52 -29.20 -9.82
C GLN A 345 15.06 -29.54 -9.58
N PRO A 346 14.12 -28.72 -10.08
CA PRO A 346 12.70 -29.00 -9.97
C PRO A 346 12.32 -30.27 -10.78
N ASP A 347 11.17 -30.81 -10.46
CA ASP A 347 10.56 -31.87 -11.26
C ASP A 347 10.35 -31.39 -12.70
N PRO A 348 10.47 -32.24 -13.72
CA PRO A 348 10.19 -31.87 -15.09
C PRO A 348 8.75 -31.33 -15.22
N GLY A 349 8.60 -30.07 -15.58
CA GLY A 349 7.32 -29.38 -15.78
C GLY A 349 7.13 -28.95 -17.21
N GLU A 350 5.89 -28.54 -17.56
CA GLU A 350 5.54 -27.97 -18.87
C GLU A 350 5.67 -26.42 -18.85
N ASP A 351 5.89 -25.81 -17.67
CA ASP A 351 5.87 -24.38 -17.46
C ASP A 351 7.18 -23.90 -16.83
N ASP A 352 7.84 -22.95 -17.47
CA ASP A 352 9.11 -22.38 -16.99
C ASP A 352 8.89 -21.40 -15.81
N GLU A 353 7.64 -20.99 -15.54
CA GLU A 353 7.27 -20.08 -14.46
C GLU A 353 6.88 -20.80 -13.16
N GLU A 354 6.74 -22.15 -13.20
CA GLU A 354 6.36 -22.96 -12.05
C GLU A 354 7.38 -24.07 -11.77
N TYR A 355 8.02 -24.00 -10.60
CA TYR A 355 8.94 -25.03 -10.11
C TYR A 355 8.24 -25.91 -9.09
N ARG A 356 8.20 -27.21 -9.38
CA ARG A 356 7.60 -28.21 -8.49
C ARG A 356 8.68 -29.12 -7.92
N TYR A 357 8.57 -29.38 -6.62
CA TYR A 357 9.43 -30.28 -5.88
C TYR A 357 8.57 -31.33 -5.18
N THR A 358 8.62 -32.56 -5.68
CA THR A 358 7.83 -33.65 -5.11
C THR A 358 8.72 -34.53 -4.23
N LEU A 359 8.24 -34.84 -3.02
CA LEU A 359 8.97 -35.73 -2.13
C LEU A 359 8.83 -37.20 -2.59
N SER A 360 9.91 -37.79 -2.99
CA SER A 360 9.94 -39.22 -3.43
C SER A 360 9.46 -40.14 -2.33
N GLY A 361 8.55 -41.08 -2.65
CA GLY A 361 7.98 -42.02 -1.69
C GLY A 361 6.78 -41.52 -0.90
N HIS A 362 6.40 -40.25 -1.04
CA HIS A 362 5.25 -39.66 -0.39
C HIS A 362 4.27 -39.12 -1.47
N SER A 363 3.38 -39.98 -1.95
CA SER A 363 2.41 -39.58 -2.97
C SER A 363 1.54 -38.41 -2.47
N GLY A 364 1.64 -37.28 -3.15
CA GLY A 364 0.83 -36.07 -2.86
C GLY A 364 1.52 -35.05 -1.97
N SER A 365 2.80 -35.22 -1.58
CA SER A 365 3.57 -34.16 -0.90
C SER A 365 4.43 -33.43 -1.91
N TYR A 366 4.27 -32.13 -1.97
CA TYR A 366 5.03 -31.28 -2.89
C TYR A 366 5.04 -29.83 -2.45
N GLU A 367 6.01 -29.11 -2.94
CA GLU A 367 6.06 -27.64 -2.91
C GLU A 367 6.05 -27.09 -4.33
N ILE A 368 5.38 -25.98 -4.52
CA ILE A 368 5.33 -25.26 -5.80
C ILE A 368 5.77 -23.82 -5.56
N PHE A 369 6.66 -23.35 -6.42
CA PHE A 369 7.16 -21.99 -6.48
C PHE A 369 6.76 -21.38 -7.81
N ARG A 370 6.13 -20.18 -7.77
CA ARG A 370 5.74 -19.44 -8.96
C ARG A 370 6.53 -18.16 -9.02
N PHE A 371 7.02 -17.85 -10.21
CA PHE A 371 7.83 -16.67 -10.47
C PHE A 371 7.08 -15.73 -11.44
N ASN A 372 7.31 -14.43 -11.32
CA ASN A 372 6.81 -13.47 -12.29
C ASN A 372 7.78 -13.32 -13.47
N ASP A 373 7.38 -12.52 -14.48
CA ASP A 373 8.19 -12.23 -15.67
C ASP A 373 9.57 -11.61 -15.35
N SER A 374 9.70 -10.94 -14.20
CA SER A 374 10.97 -10.40 -13.71
C SER A 374 11.82 -11.41 -12.95
N GLY A 375 11.35 -12.65 -12.81
CA GLY A 375 12.05 -13.75 -12.16
C GLY A 375 12.01 -13.72 -10.64
N TYR A 376 11.09 -12.99 -10.00
CA TYR A 376 10.90 -13.05 -8.55
C TYR A 376 9.85 -14.07 -8.14
N LEU A 377 10.08 -14.71 -6.99
CA LEU A 377 9.12 -15.62 -6.37
C LEU A 377 7.87 -14.86 -5.93
N THR A 378 6.74 -15.10 -6.60
CA THR A 378 5.46 -14.41 -6.33
C THR A 378 4.41 -15.32 -5.74
N GLY A 379 4.60 -16.63 -5.76
CA GLY A 379 3.65 -17.55 -5.19
C GLY A 379 4.29 -18.82 -4.67
N ILE A 380 3.74 -19.31 -3.57
CA ILE A 380 4.13 -20.61 -3.01
C ILE A 380 2.90 -21.45 -2.72
N MET A 381 3.05 -22.76 -2.84
CA MET A 381 2.10 -23.73 -2.35
C MET A 381 2.85 -24.87 -1.71
N ILE A 382 2.52 -25.19 -0.47
CA ILE A 382 3.01 -26.35 0.26
C ILE A 382 1.84 -27.33 0.40
N CYS A 383 2.02 -28.55 -0.05
CA CYS A 383 1.04 -29.62 0.08
C CYS A 383 1.67 -30.82 0.77
N THR A 384 1.08 -31.26 1.86
CA THR A 384 1.51 -32.45 2.60
C THR A 384 0.48 -33.57 2.47
N PRO A 385 0.88 -34.84 2.66
CA PRO A 385 -0.07 -35.97 2.59
C PRO A 385 -1.20 -35.75 3.61
N ARG A 386 -2.40 -36.05 3.19
CA ARG A 386 -3.61 -35.98 4.02
C ARG A 386 -3.67 -36.99 5.16
N SER A 387 -2.71 -37.89 5.24
CA SER A 387 -2.55 -38.87 6.33
C SER A 387 -1.15 -38.81 6.89
N PRO A 388 -0.93 -38.77 8.19
CA PRO A 388 0.36 -39.18 8.74
C PRO A 388 0.57 -40.63 8.34
N MET A 389 1.47 -40.88 7.37
CA MET A 389 1.84 -42.23 7.00
C MET A 389 2.34 -42.94 8.25
N GLN A 390 1.72 -44.06 8.59
CA GLN A 390 2.22 -44.92 9.65
C GLN A 390 3.52 -45.54 9.17
N PRO A 391 4.48 -45.84 10.05
CA PRO A 391 5.72 -46.53 9.66
C PRO A 391 5.51 -47.82 8.88
N SER A 392 4.35 -48.46 9.04
CA SER A 392 3.92 -49.65 8.28
C SER A 392 3.62 -49.42 6.80
N ASP A 393 3.46 -48.18 6.37
CA ASP A 393 3.20 -47.82 4.97
C ASP A 393 4.47 -47.74 4.13
N TYR A 394 5.64 -47.87 4.77
CA TYR A 394 6.97 -47.89 4.13
C TYR A 394 7.49 -49.30 3.81
N GLU A 395 6.79 -50.36 4.21
CA GLU A 395 7.20 -51.74 4.02
C GLU A 395 6.49 -52.47 2.86
N ALA A 396 5.80 -51.77 1.97
CA ALA A 396 5.09 -52.39 0.85
C ALA A 396 5.79 -52.15 -0.50
#